data_c34b17ecc404ca6a06ebf0b9b23e4d0b
#
_entry.id   c34b17ecc404ca6a06ebf0b9b23e4d0b
#
_cell.length_a   1.000
_cell.length_b   1.000
_cell.length_c   1.000
_cell.angle_alpha   90.00
_cell.angle_beta   90.00
_cell.angle_gamma   90.00
#
_symmetry.space_group_name_H-M   'P 1'
#
loop_
_entity.id
_entity.type
_entity.pdbx_description
1 polymer ?
#
loop_
_entity_poly.entity_id
_entity_poly.type
_entity_poly.pdbx_seq_one_letter_code
_entity_poly.pdbx_strand_id
1 'polypeptide(L)'
;MKFLVTGAAGFIGFHVSERLLAAGYQVIGIDNLNDYYDVNLKLARLDLLKKHSAFRFDKIDLADREAMATLFSAEQFQRVIHLAAQAGVRYSLENPHAYAEANLIGHLNVLEGCRHNKIEHLLYASSSSVYGLNRKMPFSTEDSVDHPVSLYAATKKANELMAHTYSHLYGLPTTGLRFFTVYGPWGRPDMALFKFTKAIIEGKSIDVYNHGQMRRDFTYIDDIAEAIVRLQDVIPEPDAKWTVEEGTPATSSAPYRVYNIGNSSPVALMDYISALEKALGKEAIKNMLPMQPGDVLATSADTRALYEVIGFKPHTTVEEGVQQFVDWYKNFYHIDQ
;
A
#
# COMPACT_ATOMS: atom_id res chain seq x y z
N MET A 1 -8.88 3.25 -21.82
CA MET A 1 -9.48 3.15 -20.48
C MET A 1 -8.90 4.26 -19.62
N LYS A 2 -9.72 4.91 -18.77
CA LYS A 2 -9.32 6.03 -17.91
C LYS A 2 -9.35 5.60 -16.44
N PHE A 3 -8.25 5.79 -15.75
CA PHE A 3 -8.08 5.45 -14.34
C PHE A 3 -8.04 6.70 -13.46
N LEU A 4 -8.64 6.61 -12.26
CA LEU A 4 -8.30 7.46 -11.15
C LEU A 4 -7.31 6.72 -10.25
N VAL A 5 -6.15 7.31 -9.99
CA VAL A 5 -5.20 6.84 -8.97
C VAL A 5 -5.12 7.87 -7.85
N THR A 6 -5.64 7.54 -6.67
CA THR A 6 -5.47 8.40 -5.51
C THR A 6 -4.17 8.10 -4.80
N GLY A 7 -3.51 9.11 -4.25
CA GLY A 7 -2.16 8.97 -3.70
C GLY A 7 -1.09 8.82 -4.80
N ALA A 8 -1.32 9.40 -5.97
CA ALA A 8 -0.42 9.28 -7.13
C ALA A 8 0.98 9.86 -6.88
N ALA A 9 1.13 10.83 -5.98
CA ALA A 9 2.43 11.34 -5.54
C ALA A 9 3.06 10.48 -4.41
N GLY A 10 2.33 9.48 -3.91
CA GLY A 10 2.81 8.52 -2.93
C GLY A 10 3.70 7.43 -3.55
N PHE A 11 4.30 6.59 -2.70
CA PHE A 11 5.22 5.54 -3.13
C PHE A 11 4.57 4.53 -4.09
N ILE A 12 3.53 3.84 -3.66
CA ILE A 12 2.88 2.80 -4.48
C ILE A 12 2.11 3.44 -5.64
N GLY A 13 1.43 4.58 -5.38
CA GLY A 13 0.63 5.28 -6.39
C GLY A 13 1.46 5.76 -7.58
N PHE A 14 2.69 6.21 -7.35
CA PHE A 14 3.65 6.57 -8.39
C PHE A 14 3.94 5.39 -9.32
N HIS A 15 4.40 4.26 -8.78
CA HIS A 15 4.77 3.08 -9.57
C HIS A 15 3.58 2.45 -10.31
N VAL A 16 2.41 2.41 -9.67
CA VAL A 16 1.17 1.94 -10.33
C VAL A 16 0.80 2.86 -11.48
N SER A 17 0.89 4.19 -11.29
CA SER A 17 0.61 5.16 -12.35
C SER A 17 1.57 5.01 -13.53
N GLU A 18 2.87 4.84 -13.29
CA GLU A 18 3.85 4.60 -14.35
C GLU A 18 3.52 3.35 -15.18
N ARG A 19 3.18 2.23 -14.51
CA ARG A 19 2.82 0.99 -15.20
C ARG A 19 1.54 1.12 -16.01
N LEU A 20 0.52 1.78 -15.48
CA LEU A 20 -0.72 2.04 -16.22
C LEU A 20 -0.47 2.90 -17.47
N LEU A 21 0.35 3.94 -17.35
CA LEU A 21 0.75 4.80 -18.47
C LEU A 21 1.55 4.04 -19.52
N ALA A 22 2.49 3.19 -19.08
CA ALA A 22 3.27 2.32 -19.97
C ALA A 22 2.39 1.29 -20.71
N ALA A 23 1.29 0.85 -20.09
CA ALA A 23 0.28 0.00 -20.72
C ALA A 23 -0.69 0.76 -21.66
N GLY A 24 -0.50 2.08 -21.84
CA GLY A 24 -1.29 2.90 -22.76
C GLY A 24 -2.62 3.41 -22.17
N TYR A 25 -2.82 3.33 -20.88
CA TYR A 25 -4.01 3.87 -20.22
C TYR A 25 -3.88 5.37 -19.92
N GLN A 26 -5.03 6.04 -19.79
CA GLN A 26 -5.08 7.41 -19.27
C GLN A 26 -5.17 7.37 -17.73
N VAL A 27 -4.36 8.18 -17.07
CA VAL A 27 -4.32 8.26 -15.61
C VAL A 27 -4.56 9.68 -15.14
N ILE A 28 -5.57 9.88 -14.31
CA ILE A 28 -5.72 11.07 -13.50
C ILE A 28 -5.27 10.72 -12.09
N GLY A 29 -4.19 11.35 -11.66
CA GLY A 29 -3.63 11.19 -10.34
C GLY A 29 -4.08 12.29 -9.41
N ILE A 30 -4.48 11.96 -8.18
CA ILE A 30 -4.74 12.96 -7.14
C ILE A 30 -3.89 12.68 -5.89
N ASP A 31 -3.50 13.76 -5.21
CA ASP A 31 -2.81 13.75 -3.91
C ASP A 31 -2.99 15.12 -3.27
N ASN A 32 -3.05 15.22 -1.95
CA ASN A 32 -3.12 16.50 -1.25
C ASN A 32 -1.74 17.12 -1.02
N LEU A 33 -0.67 16.38 -1.28
CA LEU A 33 0.72 16.78 -1.07
C LEU A 33 1.01 17.20 0.39
N ASN A 34 0.41 16.47 1.36
CA ASN A 34 0.68 16.76 2.78
C ASN A 34 2.16 16.60 3.11
N ASP A 35 2.58 17.24 4.18
CA ASP A 35 3.96 17.32 4.66
C ASP A 35 4.32 16.24 5.70
N TYR A 36 3.57 15.13 5.74
CA TYR A 36 3.89 14.00 6.62
C TYR A 36 5.32 13.49 6.43
N TYR A 37 5.83 13.58 5.20
CA TYR A 37 7.24 13.41 4.86
C TYR A 37 7.62 14.40 3.74
N ASP A 38 8.91 14.45 3.38
CA ASP A 38 9.46 15.39 2.41
C ASP A 38 8.60 15.52 1.14
N VAL A 39 8.01 16.71 0.96
CA VAL A 39 7.15 17.04 -0.18
C VAL A 39 7.95 17.05 -1.50
N ASN A 40 9.25 17.37 -1.46
CA ASN A 40 10.08 17.39 -2.67
C ASN A 40 10.17 15.98 -3.31
N LEU A 41 10.18 14.93 -2.50
CA LEU A 41 10.13 13.56 -3.01
C LEU A 41 8.79 13.27 -3.72
N LYS A 42 7.67 13.82 -3.24
CA LYS A 42 6.37 13.73 -3.90
C LYS A 42 6.36 14.49 -5.22
N LEU A 43 6.91 15.70 -5.23
CA LEU A 43 7.02 16.52 -6.44
C LEU A 43 7.91 15.86 -7.50
N ALA A 44 9.05 15.30 -7.11
CA ALA A 44 9.94 14.59 -8.02
C ALA A 44 9.27 13.39 -8.70
N ARG A 45 8.45 12.62 -7.97
CA ARG A 45 7.62 11.55 -8.56
C ARG A 45 6.63 12.10 -9.58
N LEU A 46 5.93 13.19 -9.24
CA LEU A 46 4.98 13.83 -10.14
C LEU A 46 5.65 14.40 -11.41
N ASP A 47 6.86 14.93 -11.29
CA ASP A 47 7.59 15.46 -12.43
C ASP A 47 7.96 14.36 -13.44
N LEU A 48 8.18 13.13 -12.97
CA LEU A 48 8.33 11.96 -13.84
C LEU A 48 7.00 11.60 -14.53
N LEU A 49 5.92 11.48 -13.77
CA LEU A 49 4.60 11.14 -14.30
C LEU A 49 4.10 12.16 -15.33
N LYS A 50 4.32 13.44 -15.09
CA LYS A 50 3.91 14.54 -15.98
C LYS A 50 4.62 14.55 -17.35
N LYS A 51 5.69 13.77 -17.52
CA LYS A 51 6.32 13.58 -18.84
C LYS A 51 5.44 12.75 -19.78
N HIS A 52 4.48 11.99 -19.25
CA HIS A 52 3.53 11.24 -20.05
C HIS A 52 2.32 12.12 -20.40
N SER A 53 2.04 12.29 -21.69
CA SER A 53 0.90 13.08 -22.18
C SER A 53 -0.47 12.53 -21.75
N ALA A 54 -0.54 11.24 -21.39
CA ALA A 54 -1.73 10.57 -20.90
C ALA A 54 -1.93 10.71 -19.37
N PHE A 55 -1.06 11.46 -18.68
CA PHE A 55 -1.14 11.72 -17.25
C PHE A 55 -1.61 13.15 -16.95
N ARG A 56 -2.56 13.27 -16.03
CA ARG A 56 -2.93 14.56 -15.41
C ARG A 56 -2.89 14.44 -13.90
N PHE A 57 -2.46 15.49 -13.24
CA PHE A 57 -2.43 15.59 -11.78
C PHE A 57 -3.32 16.72 -11.30
N ASP A 58 -4.22 16.41 -10.35
CA ASP A 58 -5.01 17.40 -9.64
C ASP A 58 -4.70 17.33 -8.13
N LYS A 59 -4.36 18.49 -7.53
CA LYS A 59 -4.13 18.56 -6.09
C LYS A 59 -5.48 18.62 -5.37
N ILE A 60 -5.91 17.46 -4.84
CA ILE A 60 -7.21 17.31 -4.16
C ILE A 60 -6.99 16.55 -2.85
N ASP A 61 -7.62 17.02 -1.78
CA ASP A 61 -7.76 16.28 -0.54
C ASP A 61 -8.98 15.37 -0.61
N LEU A 62 -8.81 14.09 -0.24
CA LEU A 62 -9.91 13.12 -0.23
C LEU A 62 -11.05 13.52 0.71
N ALA A 63 -10.75 14.24 1.80
CA ALA A 63 -11.74 14.72 2.74
C ALA A 63 -12.61 15.88 2.19
N ASP A 64 -12.17 16.52 1.11
CA ASP A 64 -12.96 17.53 0.40
C ASP A 64 -14.05 16.87 -0.45
N ARG A 65 -15.23 16.75 0.14
CA ARG A 65 -16.39 16.10 -0.47
C ARG A 65 -16.81 16.75 -1.81
N GLU A 66 -16.78 18.08 -1.89
CA GLU A 66 -17.24 18.80 -3.08
C GLU A 66 -16.24 18.65 -4.23
N ALA A 67 -14.93 18.77 -3.95
CA ALA A 67 -13.90 18.56 -4.94
C ALA A 67 -13.92 17.12 -5.48
N MET A 68 -14.09 16.12 -4.60
CA MET A 68 -14.20 14.71 -5.00
C MET A 68 -15.44 14.46 -5.86
N ALA A 69 -16.61 14.96 -5.48
CA ALA A 69 -17.83 14.80 -6.26
C ALA A 69 -17.71 15.46 -7.65
N THR A 70 -17.10 16.64 -7.71
CA THR A 70 -16.82 17.36 -8.97
C THR A 70 -15.88 16.57 -9.87
N LEU A 71 -14.77 16.04 -9.33
CA LEU A 71 -13.83 15.23 -10.08
C LEU A 71 -14.50 14.00 -10.71
N PHE A 72 -15.23 13.23 -9.91
CA PHE A 72 -15.89 12.03 -10.41
C PHE A 72 -16.95 12.32 -11.48
N SER A 73 -17.74 13.37 -11.31
CA SER A 73 -18.79 13.73 -12.28
C SER A 73 -18.21 14.24 -13.61
N ALA A 74 -17.06 14.92 -13.57
CA ALA A 74 -16.43 15.50 -14.76
C ALA A 74 -15.69 14.46 -15.61
N GLU A 75 -15.11 13.40 -15.00
CA GLU A 75 -14.06 12.62 -15.65
C GLU A 75 -14.48 11.25 -16.21
N GLN A 76 -15.59 10.71 -15.79
CA GLN A 76 -16.11 9.40 -16.26
C GLN A 76 -15.03 8.28 -16.23
N PHE A 77 -14.48 8.01 -15.05
CA PHE A 77 -13.53 6.92 -14.85
C PHE A 77 -14.16 5.55 -15.09
N GLN A 78 -13.39 4.60 -15.66
CA GLN A 78 -13.79 3.19 -15.69
C GLN A 78 -13.28 2.44 -14.46
N ARG A 79 -12.08 2.77 -13.98
CA ARG A 79 -11.41 2.09 -12.87
C ARG A 79 -10.90 3.10 -11.85
N VAL A 80 -10.93 2.71 -10.60
CA VAL A 80 -10.35 3.49 -9.48
C VAL A 80 -9.36 2.62 -8.71
N ILE A 81 -8.14 3.12 -8.54
CA ILE A 81 -7.12 2.54 -7.68
C ILE A 81 -6.87 3.52 -6.53
N HIS A 82 -7.45 3.20 -5.37
CA HIS A 82 -7.47 4.06 -4.20
C HIS A 82 -6.36 3.68 -3.23
N LEU A 83 -5.23 4.39 -3.31
CA LEU A 83 -4.02 4.17 -2.50
C LEU A 83 -3.74 5.31 -1.51
N ALA A 84 -4.41 6.46 -1.67
CA ALA A 84 -4.26 7.57 -0.75
C ALA A 84 -4.80 7.22 0.64
N ALA A 85 -3.99 7.49 1.64
CA ALA A 85 -4.36 7.33 3.04
C ALA A 85 -3.35 8.08 3.92
N GLN A 86 -3.73 8.43 5.15
CA GLN A 86 -2.75 8.68 6.18
C GLN A 86 -2.18 7.33 6.62
N ALA A 87 -0.90 7.11 6.34
CA ALA A 87 -0.19 5.87 6.62
C ALA A 87 0.70 6.01 7.88
N GLY A 88 1.18 4.87 8.39
CA GLY A 88 2.05 4.82 9.55
C GLY A 88 1.30 4.40 10.83
N VAL A 89 1.66 3.24 11.39
CA VAL A 89 1.03 2.73 12.61
C VAL A 89 1.29 3.67 13.79
N ARG A 90 2.54 4.13 13.97
CA ARG A 90 2.96 4.95 15.12
C ARG A 90 2.35 6.35 15.10
N TYR A 91 2.36 7.01 13.95
CA TYR A 91 1.79 8.33 13.80
C TYR A 91 0.29 8.38 14.12
N SER A 92 -0.42 7.24 14.02
CA SER A 92 -1.84 7.17 14.44
C SER A 92 -2.06 7.35 15.95
N LEU A 93 -1.01 7.18 16.74
CA LEU A 93 -1.03 7.45 18.18
C LEU A 93 -0.82 8.94 18.49
N GLU A 94 -0.12 9.65 17.62
CA GLU A 94 0.24 11.06 17.78
C GLU A 94 -0.83 11.99 17.17
N ASN A 95 -1.34 11.64 15.98
CA ASN A 95 -2.34 12.44 15.26
C ASN A 95 -3.52 11.58 14.76
N PRO A 96 -4.42 11.14 15.66
CA PRO A 96 -5.55 10.26 15.31
C PRO A 96 -6.55 10.91 14.35
N HIS A 97 -6.76 12.22 14.43
CA HIS A 97 -7.73 12.93 13.59
C HIS A 97 -7.37 12.88 12.09
N ALA A 98 -6.08 12.97 11.74
CA ALA A 98 -5.64 12.83 10.36
C ALA A 98 -6.03 11.46 9.75
N TYR A 99 -6.10 10.41 10.59
CA TYR A 99 -6.55 9.08 10.15
C TYR A 99 -8.07 9.01 9.98
N ALA A 100 -8.84 9.67 10.83
CA ALA A 100 -10.29 9.74 10.67
C ALA A 100 -10.65 10.50 9.39
N GLU A 101 -10.04 11.64 9.15
CA GLU A 101 -10.29 12.47 7.97
C GLU A 101 -9.87 11.78 6.68
N ALA A 102 -8.61 11.36 6.56
CA ALA A 102 -8.11 10.77 5.33
C ALA A 102 -8.66 9.35 5.09
N ASN A 103 -8.65 8.49 6.11
CA ASN A 103 -8.93 7.07 5.92
C ASN A 103 -10.42 6.72 6.04
N LEU A 104 -11.22 7.47 6.77
CA LEU A 104 -12.67 7.21 6.87
C LEU A 104 -13.47 8.16 5.99
N ILE A 105 -13.37 9.46 6.20
CA ILE A 105 -14.11 10.44 5.38
C ILE A 105 -13.63 10.41 3.93
N GLY A 106 -12.31 10.43 3.70
CA GLY A 106 -11.75 10.34 2.36
C GLY A 106 -12.16 9.06 1.62
N HIS A 107 -12.11 7.92 2.31
CA HIS A 107 -12.56 6.64 1.72
C HIS A 107 -14.06 6.65 1.39
N LEU A 108 -14.90 7.22 2.27
CA LEU A 108 -16.32 7.39 2.00
C LEU A 108 -16.56 8.23 0.74
N ASN A 109 -15.84 9.33 0.56
CA ASN A 109 -15.98 10.17 -0.63
C ASN A 109 -15.57 9.44 -1.92
N VAL A 110 -14.56 8.55 -1.86
CA VAL A 110 -14.21 7.68 -2.99
C VAL A 110 -15.33 6.69 -3.29
N LEU A 111 -15.89 6.03 -2.28
CA LEU A 111 -17.01 5.08 -2.44
C LEU A 111 -18.24 5.76 -3.05
N GLU A 112 -18.61 6.96 -2.57
CA GLU A 112 -19.73 7.74 -3.13
C GLU A 112 -19.45 8.16 -4.57
N GLY A 113 -18.22 8.60 -4.86
CA GLY A 113 -17.81 8.91 -6.23
C GLY A 113 -17.94 7.69 -7.16
N CYS A 114 -17.48 6.53 -6.71
CA CYS A 114 -17.58 5.28 -7.48
C CYS A 114 -19.04 4.87 -7.72
N ARG A 115 -19.86 4.89 -6.68
CA ARG A 115 -21.27 4.51 -6.75
C ARG A 115 -22.05 5.38 -7.74
N HIS A 116 -21.93 6.70 -7.63
CA HIS A 116 -22.71 7.64 -8.45
C HIS A 116 -22.26 7.68 -9.91
N ASN A 117 -21.02 7.31 -10.19
CA ASN A 117 -20.45 7.33 -11.55
C ASN A 117 -20.26 5.94 -12.17
N LYS A 118 -20.86 4.90 -11.58
CA LYS A 118 -20.90 3.52 -12.10
C LYS A 118 -19.52 2.97 -12.45
N ILE A 119 -18.56 3.16 -11.53
CA ILE A 119 -17.21 2.62 -11.69
C ILE A 119 -17.29 1.10 -11.81
N GLU A 120 -16.57 0.54 -12.78
CA GLU A 120 -16.60 -0.89 -13.07
C GLU A 120 -15.81 -1.71 -12.04
N HIS A 121 -14.77 -1.12 -11.43
CA HIS A 121 -13.99 -1.78 -10.39
C HIS A 121 -13.24 -0.75 -9.52
N LEU A 122 -13.38 -0.88 -8.21
CA LEU A 122 -12.61 -0.15 -7.21
C LEU A 122 -11.61 -1.10 -6.54
N LEU A 123 -10.30 -0.88 -6.75
CA LEU A 123 -9.25 -1.46 -5.93
C LEU A 123 -8.89 -0.47 -4.83
N TYR A 124 -8.78 -0.92 -3.58
CA TYR A 124 -8.42 -0.05 -2.46
C TYR A 124 -7.39 -0.67 -1.52
N ALA A 125 -6.56 0.19 -0.94
CA ALA A 125 -5.53 -0.22 -0.01
C ALA A 125 -6.12 -0.50 1.38
N SER A 126 -6.06 -1.77 1.81
CA SER A 126 -6.08 -2.20 3.21
C SER A 126 -4.63 -2.37 3.72
N SER A 127 -4.40 -3.14 4.76
CA SER A 127 -3.08 -3.33 5.36
C SER A 127 -3.00 -4.65 6.13
N SER A 128 -1.84 -5.27 6.16
CA SER A 128 -1.56 -6.40 7.06
C SER A 128 -1.68 -6.04 8.55
N SER A 129 -1.68 -4.75 8.90
CA SER A 129 -1.93 -4.29 10.27
C SER A 129 -3.31 -4.69 10.80
N VAL A 130 -4.30 -4.98 9.93
CA VAL A 130 -5.63 -5.45 10.34
C VAL A 130 -5.58 -6.78 11.07
N TYR A 131 -4.55 -7.61 10.84
CA TYR A 131 -4.38 -8.88 11.55
C TYR A 131 -4.18 -8.72 13.06
N GLY A 132 -3.68 -7.58 13.51
CA GLY A 132 -3.64 -7.21 14.92
C GLY A 132 -3.10 -8.31 15.83
N LEU A 133 -3.97 -8.86 16.70
CA LEU A 133 -3.63 -9.93 17.64
C LEU A 133 -3.63 -11.35 17.06
N ASN A 134 -3.89 -11.54 15.75
CA ASN A 134 -3.83 -12.86 15.13
C ASN A 134 -2.42 -13.44 15.26
N ARG A 135 -2.33 -14.75 15.57
CA ARG A 135 -1.05 -15.46 15.78
C ARG A 135 -0.79 -16.56 14.76
N LYS A 136 -1.84 -17.05 14.09
CA LYS A 136 -1.74 -18.09 13.05
C LYS A 136 -1.02 -17.51 11.85
N MET A 137 0.01 -18.21 11.36
CA MET A 137 0.78 -17.85 10.18
C MET A 137 0.87 -19.00 9.20
N PRO A 138 0.95 -18.70 7.88
CA PRO A 138 0.84 -17.37 7.29
C PRO A 138 -0.51 -16.72 7.56
N PHE A 139 -0.59 -15.38 7.61
CA PHE A 139 -1.85 -14.66 7.74
C PHE A 139 -2.73 -14.93 6.54
N SER A 140 -3.94 -15.44 6.79
CA SER A 140 -4.94 -15.74 5.76
C SER A 140 -6.04 -14.69 5.71
N THR A 141 -6.50 -14.36 4.52
CA THR A 141 -7.68 -13.49 4.34
C THR A 141 -8.97 -14.14 4.81
N GLU A 142 -8.96 -15.45 5.04
CA GLU A 142 -10.08 -16.23 5.60
C GLU A 142 -10.21 -16.06 7.12
N ASP A 143 -9.15 -15.62 7.80
CA ASP A 143 -9.17 -15.42 9.25
C ASP A 143 -9.86 -14.09 9.61
N SER A 144 -10.67 -14.11 10.69
CA SER A 144 -11.26 -12.89 11.26
C SER A 144 -10.17 -11.93 11.78
N VAL A 145 -10.40 -10.62 11.63
CA VAL A 145 -9.43 -9.56 11.97
C VAL A 145 -10.10 -8.47 12.83
N ASP A 146 -10.73 -8.88 13.93
CA ASP A 146 -11.57 -8.01 14.75
C ASP A 146 -10.85 -7.41 15.97
N HIS A 147 -9.54 -7.66 16.12
CA HIS A 147 -8.73 -7.17 17.23
C HIS A 147 -7.51 -6.36 16.73
N PRO A 148 -7.73 -5.21 16.03
CA PRO A 148 -6.64 -4.33 15.63
C PRO A 148 -5.94 -3.74 16.85
N VAL A 149 -4.60 -3.50 16.74
CA VAL A 149 -3.77 -2.97 17.85
C VAL A 149 -3.32 -1.53 17.60
N SER A 150 -3.86 -0.85 16.63
CA SER A 150 -3.63 0.56 16.35
C SER A 150 -4.85 1.19 15.68
N LEU A 151 -4.99 2.51 15.81
CA LEU A 151 -6.07 3.24 15.14
C LEU A 151 -5.93 3.14 13.61
N TYR A 152 -4.70 3.17 13.09
CA TYR A 152 -4.45 2.92 11.66
C TYR A 152 -5.06 1.59 11.20
N ALA A 153 -4.78 0.50 11.93
CA ALA A 153 -5.34 -0.82 11.61
C ALA A 153 -6.89 -0.81 11.67
N ALA A 154 -7.45 -0.16 12.69
CA ALA A 154 -8.90 -0.02 12.84
C ALA A 154 -9.52 0.73 11.65
N THR A 155 -8.91 1.84 11.19
CA THR A 155 -9.40 2.55 9.99
C THR A 155 -9.31 1.71 8.73
N LYS A 156 -8.27 0.88 8.56
CA LYS A 156 -8.14 0.00 7.41
C LYS A 156 -9.17 -1.15 7.44
N LYS A 157 -9.44 -1.72 8.61
CA LYS A 157 -10.55 -2.67 8.76
C LYS A 157 -11.91 -2.01 8.46
N ALA A 158 -12.12 -0.79 8.93
CA ALA A 158 -13.33 -0.03 8.60
C ALA A 158 -13.48 0.19 7.09
N ASN A 159 -12.39 0.44 6.35
CA ASN A 159 -12.45 0.55 4.89
C ASN A 159 -12.95 -0.75 4.23
N GLU A 160 -12.52 -1.94 4.72
CA GLU A 160 -13.03 -3.23 4.23
C GLU A 160 -14.54 -3.37 4.46
N LEU A 161 -15.02 -3.02 5.66
CA LEU A 161 -16.45 -3.07 6.01
C LEU A 161 -17.29 -2.07 5.19
N MET A 162 -16.79 -0.85 5.00
CA MET A 162 -17.46 0.16 4.19
C MET A 162 -17.54 -0.28 2.72
N ALA A 163 -16.45 -0.79 2.15
CA ALA A 163 -16.42 -1.30 0.78
C ALA A 163 -17.39 -2.47 0.59
N HIS A 164 -17.42 -3.43 1.53
CA HIS A 164 -18.41 -4.53 1.51
C HIS A 164 -19.85 -3.99 1.50
N THR A 165 -20.16 -3.00 2.35
CA THR A 165 -21.48 -2.39 2.41
C THR A 165 -21.89 -1.79 1.05
N TYR A 166 -20.97 -1.11 0.36
CA TYR A 166 -21.21 -0.53 -0.96
C TYR A 166 -21.35 -1.60 -2.06
N SER A 167 -20.57 -2.68 -1.97
CA SER A 167 -20.74 -3.83 -2.87
C SER A 167 -22.11 -4.48 -2.68
N HIS A 168 -22.56 -4.66 -1.43
CA HIS A 168 -23.83 -5.28 -1.13
C HIS A 168 -25.05 -4.44 -1.52
N LEU A 169 -25.05 -3.14 -1.17
CA LEU A 169 -26.19 -2.26 -1.39
C LEU A 169 -26.29 -1.75 -2.83
N TYR A 170 -25.18 -1.53 -3.48
CA TYR A 170 -25.13 -0.84 -4.77
C TYR A 170 -24.52 -1.65 -5.90
N GLY A 171 -24.08 -2.88 -5.62
CA GLY A 171 -23.43 -3.74 -6.62
C GLY A 171 -22.09 -3.19 -7.11
N LEU A 172 -21.42 -2.30 -6.35
CA LEU A 172 -20.13 -1.77 -6.70
C LEU A 172 -19.06 -2.86 -6.56
N PRO A 173 -18.37 -3.28 -7.65
CA PRO A 173 -17.29 -4.26 -7.54
C PRO A 173 -16.09 -3.66 -6.80
N THR A 174 -15.72 -4.27 -5.65
CA THR A 174 -14.61 -3.79 -4.82
C THR A 174 -13.61 -4.88 -4.50
N THR A 175 -12.33 -4.55 -4.57
CA THR A 175 -11.23 -5.42 -4.17
C THR A 175 -10.32 -4.71 -3.17
N GLY A 176 -10.27 -5.23 -1.95
CA GLY A 176 -9.37 -4.77 -0.90
C GLY A 176 -8.02 -5.48 -0.96
N LEU A 177 -6.94 -4.75 -0.78
CA LEU A 177 -5.58 -5.28 -0.77
C LEU A 177 -4.94 -5.06 0.60
N ARG A 178 -4.69 -6.13 1.35
CA ARG A 178 -3.92 -6.11 2.60
C ARG A 178 -2.44 -6.11 2.27
N PHE A 179 -1.86 -4.92 2.15
CA PHE A 179 -0.44 -4.75 1.87
C PHE A 179 0.42 -5.23 3.05
N PHE A 180 1.43 -6.03 2.74
CA PHE A 180 2.56 -6.30 3.62
C PHE A 180 3.64 -5.23 3.43
N THR A 181 4.87 -5.47 3.88
CA THR A 181 5.90 -4.43 3.86
C THR A 181 6.46 -4.23 2.45
N VAL A 182 6.05 -3.15 1.81
CA VAL A 182 6.53 -2.76 0.47
C VAL A 182 7.82 -1.94 0.60
N TYR A 183 8.82 -2.25 -0.23
CA TYR A 183 10.10 -1.54 -0.28
C TYR A 183 10.61 -1.39 -1.72
N GLY A 184 11.55 -0.48 -1.94
CA GLY A 184 12.17 -0.25 -3.25
C GLY A 184 12.43 1.23 -3.54
N PRO A 185 12.93 1.55 -4.75
CA PRO A 185 13.16 2.92 -5.21
C PRO A 185 11.95 3.82 -5.02
N TRP A 186 12.20 5.09 -4.75
CA TRP A 186 11.14 6.05 -4.44
C TRP A 186 10.34 5.71 -3.18
N GLY A 187 10.87 4.86 -2.29
CA GLY A 187 10.25 4.45 -1.05
C GLY A 187 9.95 5.62 -0.11
N ARG A 188 9.16 5.34 0.94
CA ARG A 188 8.78 6.36 1.93
C ARG A 188 9.90 6.60 2.93
N PRO A 189 10.23 7.87 3.25
CA PRO A 189 11.31 8.22 4.19
C PRO A 189 11.09 7.76 5.62
N ASP A 190 9.83 7.51 6.02
CA ASP A 190 9.47 7.02 7.35
C ASP A 190 9.66 5.50 7.54
N MET A 191 9.98 4.76 6.46
CA MET A 191 10.21 3.32 6.49
C MET A 191 11.67 2.96 6.83
N ALA A 192 11.86 1.74 7.37
CA ALA A 192 13.16 1.28 7.87
C ALA A 192 14.27 1.35 6.82
N LEU A 193 14.05 0.87 5.58
CA LEU A 193 15.07 0.89 4.54
C LEU A 193 15.64 2.29 4.32
N PHE A 194 14.75 3.26 4.17
CA PHE A 194 15.15 4.64 3.93
C PHE A 194 15.90 5.23 5.13
N LYS A 195 15.37 5.05 6.34
CA LYS A 195 16.00 5.53 7.58
C LYS A 195 17.36 4.90 7.81
N PHE A 196 17.49 3.59 7.60
CA PHE A 196 18.74 2.87 7.79
C PHE A 196 19.76 3.30 6.75
N THR A 197 19.39 3.41 5.48
CA THR A 197 20.27 3.88 4.42
C THR A 197 20.86 5.26 4.76
N LYS A 198 19.97 6.21 5.12
CA LYS A 198 20.40 7.56 5.52
C LYS A 198 21.38 7.53 6.69
N ALA A 199 21.03 6.81 7.76
CA ALA A 199 21.86 6.74 8.96
C ALA A 199 23.22 6.10 8.70
N ILE A 200 23.28 4.99 7.93
CA ILE A 200 24.53 4.31 7.58
C ILE A 200 25.44 5.22 6.75
N ILE A 201 24.89 5.90 5.75
CA ILE A 201 25.67 6.85 4.93
C ILE A 201 26.24 7.98 5.80
N GLU A 202 25.43 8.55 6.70
CA GLU A 202 25.82 9.61 7.62
C GLU A 202 26.75 9.14 8.77
N GLY A 203 27.02 7.84 8.90
CA GLY A 203 27.83 7.27 9.99
C GLY A 203 27.13 7.29 11.34
N LYS A 204 25.79 7.37 11.35
CA LYS A 204 24.95 7.32 12.55
C LYS A 204 24.49 5.90 12.85
N SER A 205 24.11 5.64 14.11
CA SER A 205 23.53 4.35 14.49
C SER A 205 22.11 4.16 13.93
N ILE A 206 21.77 2.90 13.67
CA ILE A 206 20.40 2.47 13.36
C ILE A 206 19.80 1.79 14.58
N ASP A 207 18.53 2.07 14.85
CA ASP A 207 17.79 1.41 15.93
C ASP A 207 17.24 0.06 15.47
N VAL A 208 17.71 -1.01 16.09
CA VAL A 208 17.35 -2.39 15.79
C VAL A 208 16.47 -2.93 16.91
N TYR A 209 15.15 -2.83 16.71
CA TYR A 209 14.18 -3.25 17.72
C TYR A 209 14.09 -4.75 17.90
N ASN A 210 13.61 -5.16 19.08
CA ASN A 210 13.57 -6.57 19.51
C ASN A 210 14.91 -7.28 19.31
N HIS A 211 16.01 -6.57 19.54
CA HIS A 211 17.37 -7.09 19.35
C HIS A 211 17.59 -7.80 17.99
N GLY A 212 16.89 -7.33 16.95
CA GLY A 212 16.94 -7.91 15.61
C GLY A 212 16.12 -9.19 15.41
N GLN A 213 15.45 -9.69 16.45
CA GLN A 213 14.67 -10.94 16.39
C GLN A 213 13.27 -10.69 15.82
N MET A 214 13.23 -10.22 14.59
CA MET A 214 11.99 -9.92 13.85
C MET A 214 12.08 -10.49 12.44
N ARG A 215 10.94 -10.90 11.90
CA ARG A 215 10.82 -11.33 10.50
C ARG A 215 9.72 -10.53 9.82
N ARG A 216 9.93 -10.12 8.58
CA ARG A 216 8.94 -9.39 7.79
C ARG A 216 8.82 -9.99 6.39
N ASP A 217 7.59 -10.00 5.92
CA ASP A 217 7.28 -10.26 4.52
C ASP A 217 7.55 -8.96 3.74
N PHE A 218 8.75 -8.86 3.16
CA PHE A 218 9.17 -7.74 2.33
C PHE A 218 8.85 -8.02 0.87
N THR A 219 8.17 -7.08 0.21
CA THR A 219 7.80 -7.22 -1.19
C THR A 219 8.32 -6.03 -1.99
N TYR A 220 9.03 -6.32 -3.07
CA TYR A 220 9.59 -5.29 -3.92
C TYR A 220 8.48 -4.51 -4.66
N ILE A 221 8.69 -3.21 -4.83
CA ILE A 221 7.66 -2.30 -5.35
C ILE A 221 7.18 -2.65 -6.76
N ASP A 222 8.06 -3.11 -7.64
CA ASP A 222 7.67 -3.46 -9.01
C ASP A 222 6.77 -4.70 -9.04
N ASP A 223 7.03 -5.68 -8.16
CA ASP A 223 6.16 -6.86 -8.02
C ASP A 223 4.77 -6.46 -7.51
N ILE A 224 4.70 -5.49 -6.60
CA ILE A 224 3.44 -4.94 -6.09
C ILE A 224 2.68 -4.19 -7.19
N ALA A 225 3.35 -3.32 -7.92
CA ALA A 225 2.72 -2.54 -8.98
C ALA A 225 2.21 -3.44 -10.12
N GLU A 226 2.98 -4.47 -10.50
CA GLU A 226 2.57 -5.48 -11.47
C GLU A 226 1.32 -6.24 -11.01
N ALA A 227 1.30 -6.70 -9.75
CA ALA A 227 0.15 -7.42 -9.21
C ALA A 227 -1.13 -6.55 -9.21
N ILE A 228 -1.03 -5.26 -8.85
CA ILE A 228 -2.17 -4.33 -8.87
C ILE A 228 -2.67 -4.11 -10.29
N VAL A 229 -1.78 -3.91 -11.26
CA VAL A 229 -2.15 -3.66 -12.65
C VAL A 229 -2.81 -4.89 -13.28
N ARG A 230 -2.38 -6.10 -12.93
CA ARG A 230 -3.08 -7.32 -13.39
C ARG A 230 -4.44 -7.49 -12.71
N LEU A 231 -4.50 -7.20 -11.41
CA LEU A 231 -5.72 -7.40 -10.62
C LEU A 231 -6.86 -6.45 -11.03
N GLN A 232 -6.56 -5.28 -11.60
CA GLN A 232 -7.60 -4.34 -12.03
C GLN A 232 -8.55 -4.94 -13.09
N ASP A 233 -8.13 -5.96 -13.84
CA ASP A 233 -8.95 -6.68 -14.80
C ASP A 233 -9.71 -7.86 -14.19
N VAL A 234 -9.40 -8.24 -12.95
CA VAL A 234 -10.10 -9.31 -12.21
C VAL A 234 -11.24 -8.68 -11.39
N ILE A 235 -12.33 -8.35 -12.08
CA ILE A 235 -13.51 -7.75 -11.44
C ILE A 235 -14.20 -8.80 -10.58
N PRO A 236 -14.42 -8.54 -9.27
CA PRO A 236 -15.09 -9.51 -8.43
C PRO A 236 -16.56 -9.66 -8.82
N GLU A 237 -17.02 -10.91 -8.84
CA GLU A 237 -18.40 -11.27 -9.06
C GLU A 237 -19.07 -11.74 -7.76
N PRO A 238 -20.40 -11.62 -7.63
CA PRO A 238 -21.14 -12.18 -6.52
C PRO A 238 -20.93 -13.69 -6.42
N ASP A 239 -20.67 -14.21 -5.23
CA ASP A 239 -20.63 -15.65 -4.99
C ASP A 239 -22.02 -16.15 -4.56
N ALA A 240 -22.75 -16.74 -5.51
CA ALA A 240 -24.11 -17.23 -5.26
C ALA A 240 -24.19 -18.41 -4.27
N LYS A 241 -23.05 -19.05 -3.96
CA LYS A 241 -22.97 -20.14 -2.98
C LYS A 241 -22.54 -19.68 -1.59
N TRP A 242 -22.17 -18.39 -1.46
CA TRP A 242 -21.74 -17.85 -0.18
C TRP A 242 -22.88 -17.82 0.84
N THR A 243 -22.62 -18.36 2.01
CA THR A 243 -23.52 -18.27 3.18
C THR A 243 -22.74 -17.70 4.37
N VAL A 244 -23.47 -17.25 5.39
CA VAL A 244 -22.83 -16.71 6.62
C VAL A 244 -22.09 -17.81 7.39
N GLU A 245 -22.58 -19.05 7.30
CA GLU A 245 -22.05 -20.21 8.03
C GLU A 245 -20.76 -20.74 7.42
N GLU A 246 -20.63 -20.69 6.08
CA GLU A 246 -19.49 -21.26 5.34
C GLU A 246 -18.61 -20.20 4.67
N GLY A 247 -19.08 -18.95 4.66
CA GLY A 247 -18.38 -17.83 4.05
C GLY A 247 -17.15 -17.38 4.84
N THR A 248 -16.23 -16.72 4.15
CA THR A 248 -15.04 -16.14 4.77
C THR A 248 -15.10 -14.60 4.72
N PRO A 249 -14.34 -13.88 5.57
CA PRO A 249 -14.27 -12.43 5.50
C PRO A 249 -13.73 -11.86 4.18
N ALA A 250 -13.11 -12.71 3.36
CA ALA A 250 -12.50 -12.31 2.08
C ALA A 250 -13.47 -12.34 0.89
N THR A 251 -14.65 -12.94 1.05
CA THR A 251 -15.64 -13.18 -0.01
C THR A 251 -17.03 -12.76 0.44
N SER A 252 -17.98 -12.69 -0.49
CA SER A 252 -19.38 -12.34 -0.19
C SER A 252 -20.31 -12.79 -1.31
N SER A 253 -21.60 -12.86 -1.00
CA SER A 253 -22.67 -12.90 -2.02
C SER A 253 -22.77 -11.60 -2.85
N ALA A 254 -22.02 -10.57 -2.50
CA ALA A 254 -21.85 -9.33 -3.27
C ALA A 254 -20.54 -9.35 -4.08
N PRO A 255 -20.36 -8.46 -5.08
CA PRO A 255 -19.11 -8.37 -5.87
C PRO A 255 -17.96 -7.76 -5.04
N TYR A 256 -17.48 -8.53 -4.07
CA TYR A 256 -16.48 -8.13 -3.07
C TYR A 256 -15.40 -9.19 -2.90
N ARG A 257 -14.15 -8.74 -2.85
CA ARG A 257 -12.99 -9.60 -2.53
C ARG A 257 -11.97 -8.86 -1.68
N VAL A 258 -11.24 -9.61 -0.86
CA VAL A 258 -10.04 -9.14 -0.16
C VAL A 258 -8.90 -10.10 -0.43
N TYR A 259 -7.73 -9.57 -0.79
CA TYR A 259 -6.51 -10.35 -1.00
C TYR A 259 -5.38 -9.83 -0.11
N ASN A 260 -4.52 -10.74 0.32
CA ASN A 260 -3.18 -10.36 0.77
C ASN A 260 -2.30 -10.07 -0.44
N ILE A 261 -1.51 -9.01 -0.36
CA ILE A 261 -0.49 -8.70 -1.36
C ILE A 261 0.88 -8.60 -0.66
N GLY A 262 1.76 -9.55 -0.96
CA GLY A 262 3.04 -9.76 -0.29
C GLY A 262 3.89 -10.77 -1.06
N ASN A 263 5.06 -11.10 -0.55
CA ASN A 263 5.98 -12.06 -1.19
C ASN A 263 5.80 -13.50 -0.67
N SER A 264 5.10 -13.70 0.45
CA SER A 264 4.98 -15.02 1.14
C SER A 264 6.32 -15.63 1.56
N SER A 265 7.37 -14.83 1.63
CA SER A 265 8.73 -15.26 1.98
C SER A 265 9.32 -14.33 3.05
N PRO A 266 8.99 -14.55 4.33
CA PRO A 266 9.47 -13.66 5.40
C PRO A 266 10.98 -13.74 5.58
N VAL A 267 11.63 -12.58 5.61
CA VAL A 267 13.07 -12.39 5.77
C VAL A 267 13.38 -11.90 7.20
N ALA A 268 14.45 -12.37 7.80
CA ALA A 268 14.89 -11.87 9.09
C ALA A 268 15.39 -10.42 8.98
N LEU A 269 15.08 -9.59 9.99
CA LEU A 269 15.51 -8.18 9.98
C LEU A 269 17.03 -8.04 9.85
N MET A 270 17.80 -8.93 10.46
CA MET A 270 19.26 -8.91 10.38
C MET A 270 19.76 -9.25 8.97
N ASP A 271 19.12 -10.18 8.26
CA ASP A 271 19.46 -10.50 6.86
C ASP A 271 19.18 -9.31 5.94
N TYR A 272 18.05 -8.60 6.20
CA TYR A 272 17.70 -7.38 5.48
C TYR A 272 18.72 -6.25 5.70
N ILE A 273 19.20 -6.08 6.96
CA ILE A 273 20.26 -5.12 7.29
C ILE A 273 21.57 -5.52 6.60
N SER A 274 21.93 -6.82 6.61
CA SER A 274 23.15 -7.32 5.96
C SER A 274 23.12 -7.09 4.44
N ALA A 275 21.98 -7.28 3.78
CA ALA A 275 21.81 -6.93 2.36
C ALA A 275 22.04 -5.43 2.12
N LEU A 276 21.55 -4.56 3.01
CA LEU A 276 21.75 -3.12 2.93
C LEU A 276 23.22 -2.73 3.16
N GLU A 277 23.89 -3.30 4.15
CA GLU A 277 25.33 -3.08 4.42
C GLU A 277 26.17 -3.46 3.19
N LYS A 278 25.87 -4.61 2.57
CA LYS A 278 26.52 -5.07 1.35
C LYS A 278 26.32 -4.10 0.18
N ALA A 279 25.08 -3.66 -0.05
CA ALA A 279 24.75 -2.72 -1.14
C ALA A 279 25.40 -1.34 -0.95
N LEU A 280 25.54 -0.88 0.30
CA LEU A 280 26.21 0.38 0.64
C LEU A 280 27.73 0.27 0.67
N GLY A 281 28.29 -0.94 0.81
CA GLY A 281 29.72 -1.17 1.08
C GLY A 281 30.16 -0.65 2.45
N LYS A 282 29.23 -0.56 3.42
CA LYS A 282 29.48 0.05 4.74
C LYS A 282 28.69 -0.66 5.82
N GLU A 283 29.33 -1.01 6.93
CA GLU A 283 28.68 -1.62 8.09
C GLU A 283 27.86 -0.61 8.89
N ALA A 284 26.71 -1.05 9.40
CA ALA A 284 25.84 -0.26 10.25
C ALA A 284 26.29 -0.29 11.72
N ILE A 285 26.27 0.86 12.37
CA ILE A 285 26.37 0.94 13.83
C ILE A 285 24.98 0.60 14.38
N LYS A 286 24.85 -0.57 15.02
CA LYS A 286 23.56 -1.09 15.47
C LYS A 286 23.29 -0.77 16.93
N ASN A 287 22.22 -0.04 17.22
CA ASN A 287 21.71 0.21 18.57
C ASN A 287 20.59 -0.82 18.84
N MET A 288 20.91 -1.86 19.61
CA MET A 288 19.98 -2.96 19.89
C MET A 288 18.99 -2.58 20.98
N LEU A 289 17.71 -2.48 20.61
CA LEU A 289 16.63 -2.03 21.49
C LEU A 289 15.61 -3.13 21.79
N PRO A 290 14.88 -3.05 22.91
CA PRO A 290 13.75 -3.94 23.16
C PRO A 290 12.63 -3.72 22.14
N MET A 291 11.67 -4.65 22.11
CA MET A 291 10.49 -4.55 21.24
C MET A 291 9.66 -3.31 21.58
N GLN A 292 9.18 -2.62 20.55
CA GLN A 292 8.29 -1.47 20.74
C GLN A 292 6.82 -1.89 20.89
N PRO A 293 6.02 -1.13 21.65
CA PRO A 293 4.57 -1.32 21.70
C PRO A 293 3.94 -1.22 20.31
N GLY A 294 3.02 -2.13 20.01
CA GLY A 294 2.34 -2.18 18.70
C GLY A 294 3.10 -2.88 17.58
N ASP A 295 4.36 -3.28 17.80
CA ASP A 295 5.09 -4.11 16.83
C ASP A 295 4.71 -5.60 16.97
N VAL A 296 4.85 -6.35 15.88
CA VAL A 296 4.65 -7.81 15.83
C VAL A 296 5.98 -8.53 15.55
N LEU A 297 6.16 -9.74 16.09
CA LEU A 297 7.41 -10.51 15.94
C LEU A 297 7.67 -10.89 14.49
N ALA A 298 6.63 -11.34 13.78
CA ALA A 298 6.74 -11.78 12.40
C ALA A 298 5.49 -11.41 11.59
N THR A 299 5.67 -11.27 10.28
CA THR A 299 4.58 -11.20 9.31
C THR A 299 4.89 -12.14 8.15
N SER A 300 3.88 -12.87 7.70
CA SER A 300 3.94 -13.74 6.52
C SER A 300 2.57 -13.75 5.87
N ALA A 301 2.49 -13.47 4.59
CA ALA A 301 1.25 -13.44 3.83
C ALA A 301 0.90 -14.82 3.25
N ASP A 302 -0.33 -15.25 3.36
CA ASP A 302 -0.89 -16.22 2.43
C ASP A 302 -1.43 -15.47 1.20
N THR A 303 -0.76 -15.62 0.08
CA THR A 303 -1.06 -14.88 -1.16
C THR A 303 -1.54 -15.80 -2.28
N ARG A 304 -1.79 -17.09 -1.99
CA ARG A 304 -2.17 -18.09 -3.00
C ARG A 304 -3.39 -17.65 -3.82
N ALA A 305 -4.44 -17.20 -3.14
CA ALA A 305 -5.67 -16.75 -3.79
C ALA A 305 -5.43 -15.59 -4.78
N LEU A 306 -4.53 -14.64 -4.47
CA LEU A 306 -4.17 -13.56 -5.39
C LEU A 306 -3.41 -14.11 -6.60
N TYR A 307 -2.39 -14.93 -6.38
CA TYR A 307 -1.56 -15.42 -7.48
C TYR A 307 -2.29 -16.33 -8.45
N GLU A 308 -3.26 -17.10 -7.96
CA GLU A 308 -4.12 -17.94 -8.79
C GLU A 308 -4.95 -17.11 -9.78
N VAL A 309 -5.50 -15.97 -9.33
CA VAL A 309 -6.37 -15.15 -10.19
C VAL A 309 -5.61 -14.23 -11.15
N ILE A 310 -4.39 -13.79 -10.81
CA ILE A 310 -3.60 -12.89 -11.66
C ILE A 310 -2.51 -13.60 -12.49
N GLY A 311 -2.25 -14.89 -12.21
CA GLY A 311 -1.19 -15.66 -12.89
C GLY A 311 0.21 -15.07 -12.72
N PHE A 312 0.49 -14.40 -11.59
CA PHE A 312 1.76 -13.74 -11.32
C PHE A 312 2.16 -13.94 -9.86
N LYS A 313 3.43 -14.18 -9.61
CA LYS A 313 4.03 -14.28 -8.28
C LYS A 313 5.24 -13.36 -8.19
N PRO A 314 5.41 -12.58 -7.09
CA PRO A 314 6.62 -11.82 -6.82
C PRO A 314 7.86 -12.69 -6.92
N HIS A 315 8.94 -12.15 -7.50
CA HIS A 315 10.16 -12.90 -7.77
C HIS A 315 11.43 -12.13 -7.42
N THR A 316 11.32 -10.83 -7.13
CA THR A 316 12.48 -10.00 -6.78
C THR A 316 13.02 -10.40 -5.42
N THR A 317 14.29 -10.76 -5.35
CA THR A 317 14.96 -11.07 -4.09
C THR A 317 15.20 -9.82 -3.25
N VAL A 318 15.40 -9.99 -1.94
CA VAL A 318 15.69 -8.84 -1.05
C VAL A 318 17.01 -8.18 -1.45
N GLU A 319 18.00 -8.96 -1.81
CA GLU A 319 19.32 -8.47 -2.23
C GLU A 319 19.20 -7.60 -3.49
N GLU A 320 18.47 -8.06 -4.51
CA GLU A 320 18.24 -7.29 -5.74
C GLU A 320 17.47 -6.01 -5.46
N GLY A 321 16.36 -6.10 -4.74
CA GLY A 321 15.52 -4.93 -4.46
C GLY A 321 16.19 -3.89 -3.58
N VAL A 322 17.00 -4.32 -2.59
CA VAL A 322 17.79 -3.42 -1.75
C VAL A 322 18.90 -2.75 -2.57
N GLN A 323 19.58 -3.49 -3.47
CA GLN A 323 20.59 -2.89 -4.35
C GLN A 323 19.97 -1.81 -5.24
N GLN A 324 18.84 -2.09 -5.88
CA GLN A 324 18.14 -1.10 -6.72
C GLN A 324 17.70 0.13 -5.92
N PHE A 325 17.27 -0.06 -4.68
CA PHE A 325 16.94 1.07 -3.80
C PHE A 325 18.18 1.92 -3.49
N VAL A 326 19.31 1.28 -3.14
CA VAL A 326 20.56 1.99 -2.82
C VAL A 326 21.08 2.78 -4.03
N ASP A 327 21.04 2.18 -5.22
CA ASP A 327 21.48 2.84 -6.46
C ASP A 327 20.60 4.05 -6.76
N TRP A 328 19.27 3.91 -6.63
CA TRP A 328 18.33 5.03 -6.74
C TRP A 328 18.61 6.09 -5.68
N TYR A 329 18.80 5.70 -4.42
CA TYR A 329 19.00 6.63 -3.32
C TYR A 329 20.28 7.48 -3.52
N LYS A 330 21.40 6.85 -3.87
CA LYS A 330 22.65 7.54 -4.15
C LYS A 330 22.51 8.52 -5.31
N ASN A 331 21.86 8.08 -6.40
CA ASN A 331 21.64 8.93 -7.58
C ASN A 331 20.72 10.12 -7.26
N PHE A 332 19.59 9.88 -6.61
CA PHE A 332 18.60 10.92 -6.31
C PHE A 332 19.12 11.98 -5.33
N TYR A 333 19.90 11.57 -4.33
CA TYR A 333 20.47 12.48 -3.33
C TYR A 333 21.90 12.96 -3.66
N HIS A 334 22.40 12.66 -4.88
CA HIS A 334 23.74 13.06 -5.33
C HIS A 334 24.85 12.68 -4.34
N ILE A 335 24.80 11.45 -3.84
CA ILE A 335 25.80 10.93 -2.90
C ILE A 335 26.92 10.30 -3.71
N ASP A 336 28.10 10.91 -3.68
CA ASP A 336 29.30 10.41 -4.35
C ASP A 336 29.66 9.01 -3.83
N GLN A 337 30.18 8.17 -4.72
CA GLN A 337 30.56 6.77 -4.43
C GLN A 337 31.74 6.69 -3.48
#